data_d5ef92167203609ef900115485fe74cc
#
_entry.id   d5ef92167203609ef900115485fe74cc
#
_cell.length_a   1.000
_cell.length_b   1.000
_cell.length_c   1.000
_cell.angle_alpha   90.00
_cell.angle_beta   90.00
_cell.angle_gamma   90.00
#
_symmetry.space_group_name_H-M   'P 1'
#
loop_
_entity.id
_entity.type
_entity.pdbx_description
1 polymer ?
#
loop_
_entity_poly.entity_id
_entity_poly.type
_entity_poly.pdbx_seq_one_letter_code
_entity_poly.pdbx_strand_id
1 'polypeptide(L)'
;MNEIEEILIKNKVIPVIVAEDTSDILILGETFLKNGIKVIEITLRTREAFELILKLSKKLPELLVGAGTVLSPDLAVKAKDYGARFLVSPGSTDQLILECQRIKLPFLPGASSVSEMMNLKDKGFKYIKFFPANYSGGIEFIKSIGSVFPNLCFCPTGGVNQNNVKKWLELQNVTSVGGTWIAPLQLIKEKKWKKIGENAKKASQL
;
A
#
# COMPACT_ATOMS: atom_id res chain seq x y z
N MET A 1 -9.16 7.76 -15.98
CA MET A 1 -9.01 7.01 -14.71
C MET A 1 -7.71 7.47 -14.08
N ASN A 2 -7.68 7.78 -12.79
CA ASN A 2 -6.46 8.18 -12.10
C ASN A 2 -5.58 6.93 -11.95
N GLU A 3 -4.26 7.03 -12.17
CA GLU A 3 -3.34 5.87 -12.10
C GLU A 3 -3.39 5.12 -10.76
N ILE A 4 -3.59 5.83 -9.63
CA ILE A 4 -3.78 5.18 -8.33
C ILE A 4 -5.07 4.37 -8.28
N GLU A 5 -6.13 4.83 -8.93
CA GLU A 5 -7.40 4.10 -9.05
C GLU A 5 -7.20 2.76 -9.73
N GLU A 6 -6.46 2.74 -10.85
CA GLU A 6 -6.17 1.50 -11.58
C GLU A 6 -5.39 0.50 -10.72
N ILE A 7 -4.41 0.99 -9.98
CA ILE A 7 -3.61 0.16 -9.08
C ILE A 7 -4.50 -0.52 -8.05
N LEU A 8 -5.39 0.26 -7.40
CA LEU A 8 -6.24 -0.25 -6.33
C LEU A 8 -7.36 -1.19 -6.85
N ILE A 9 -7.97 -0.86 -7.99
CA ILE A 9 -9.03 -1.69 -8.57
C ILE A 9 -8.50 -3.05 -9.04
N LYS A 10 -7.32 -3.05 -9.68
CA LYS A 10 -6.69 -4.27 -10.21
C LYS A 10 -6.09 -5.16 -9.12
N ASN A 11 -5.82 -4.63 -7.93
CA ASN A 11 -5.14 -5.35 -6.87
C ASN A 11 -5.92 -5.25 -5.54
N LYS A 12 -6.73 -6.26 -5.24
CA LYS A 12 -7.54 -6.30 -4.01
C LYS A 12 -6.69 -6.31 -2.74
N VAL A 13 -5.48 -6.84 -2.83
CA VAL A 13 -4.53 -6.88 -1.72
C VAL A 13 -3.19 -6.33 -2.18
N ILE A 14 -2.67 -5.34 -1.44
CA ILE A 14 -1.35 -4.76 -1.63
C ILE A 14 -0.44 -5.26 -0.50
N PRO A 15 0.55 -6.13 -0.80
CA PRO A 15 1.55 -6.52 0.20
C PRO A 15 2.35 -5.31 0.68
N VAL A 16 2.33 -5.08 2.00
CA VAL A 16 3.12 -4.03 2.66
C VAL A 16 4.34 -4.68 3.29
N ILE A 17 5.51 -4.36 2.76
CA ILE A 17 6.76 -5.04 3.09
C ILE A 17 7.66 -4.16 3.95
N VAL A 18 8.13 -4.73 5.04
CA VAL A 18 9.26 -4.26 5.81
C VAL A 18 10.39 -5.26 5.58
N ALA A 19 11.49 -4.83 5.01
CA ALA A 19 12.66 -5.68 4.80
C ALA A 19 13.94 -4.91 5.18
N GLU A 20 14.91 -5.63 5.74
CA GLU A 20 16.16 -5.09 6.26
C GLU A 20 17.37 -5.57 5.44
N ASP A 21 17.17 -6.54 4.55
CA ASP A 21 18.23 -7.13 3.74
C ASP A 21 17.84 -7.13 2.26
N THR A 22 18.77 -6.71 1.42
CA THR A 22 18.60 -6.64 -0.03
C THR A 22 18.90 -7.97 -0.74
N SER A 23 19.50 -8.95 -0.05
CA SER A 23 19.97 -10.19 -0.68
C SER A 23 18.83 -10.99 -1.30
N ASP A 24 17.73 -11.14 -0.58
CA ASP A 24 16.63 -12.03 -0.93
C ASP A 24 15.40 -11.31 -1.54
N ILE A 25 15.48 -9.98 -1.74
CA ILE A 25 14.31 -9.21 -2.20
C ILE A 25 13.81 -9.63 -3.59
N LEU A 26 14.71 -10.08 -4.47
CA LEU A 26 14.31 -10.57 -5.78
C LEU A 26 13.55 -11.90 -5.67
N ILE A 27 13.97 -12.79 -4.76
CA ILE A 27 13.28 -14.05 -4.50
C ILE A 27 11.85 -13.77 -3.99
N LEU A 28 11.69 -12.75 -3.12
CA LEU A 28 10.38 -12.31 -2.65
C LEU A 28 9.52 -11.80 -3.82
N GLY A 29 10.07 -10.91 -4.66
CA GLY A 29 9.37 -10.37 -5.83
C GLY A 29 8.96 -11.47 -6.82
N GLU A 30 9.84 -12.39 -7.16
CA GLU A 30 9.54 -13.55 -8.01
C GLU A 30 8.49 -14.48 -7.38
N THR A 31 8.56 -14.67 -6.05
CA THR A 31 7.55 -15.45 -5.32
C THR A 31 6.18 -14.81 -5.45
N PHE A 32 6.09 -13.49 -5.36
CA PHE A 32 4.83 -12.78 -5.56
C PHE A 32 4.30 -12.91 -6.98
N LEU A 33 5.13 -12.66 -7.98
CA LEU A 33 4.74 -12.77 -9.39
C LEU A 33 4.24 -14.17 -9.74
N LYS A 34 4.96 -15.22 -9.34
CA LYS A 34 4.58 -16.62 -9.53
C LYS A 34 3.23 -16.98 -8.89
N ASN A 35 2.81 -16.24 -7.85
CA ASN A 35 1.57 -16.48 -7.14
C ASN A 35 0.49 -15.42 -7.42
N GLY A 36 0.62 -14.66 -8.51
CA GLY A 36 -0.41 -13.74 -9.01
C GLY A 36 -0.45 -12.36 -8.36
N ILE A 37 0.52 -12.01 -7.52
CA ILE A 37 0.68 -10.67 -6.96
C ILE A 37 1.60 -9.85 -7.88
N LYS A 38 1.08 -8.75 -8.43
CA LYS A 38 1.81 -7.87 -9.37
C LYS A 38 2.11 -6.49 -8.80
N VAL A 39 1.82 -6.25 -7.52
CA VAL A 39 2.04 -4.99 -6.82
C VAL A 39 2.69 -5.25 -5.47
N ILE A 40 3.54 -4.32 -5.02
CA ILE A 40 4.21 -4.38 -3.73
C ILE A 40 4.44 -2.96 -3.19
N GLU A 41 4.17 -2.74 -1.90
CA GLU A 41 4.52 -1.51 -1.18
C GLU A 41 5.76 -1.79 -0.31
N ILE A 42 6.92 -1.20 -0.63
CA ILE A 42 8.11 -1.22 0.21
C ILE A 42 8.05 -0.03 1.16
N THR A 43 8.02 -0.28 2.47
CA THR A 43 7.93 0.80 3.46
C THR A 43 9.29 1.44 3.71
N LEU A 44 9.36 2.78 3.72
CA LEU A 44 10.57 3.56 4.01
C LEU A 44 10.88 3.59 5.52
N ARG A 45 10.83 2.43 6.17
CA ARG A 45 11.09 2.26 7.62
C ARG A 45 12.47 1.70 7.92
N THR A 46 13.18 1.26 6.89
CA THR A 46 14.53 0.68 6.99
C THR A 46 15.50 1.49 6.15
N ARG A 47 16.78 1.43 6.47
CA ARG A 47 17.84 2.11 5.71
C ARG A 47 17.92 1.59 4.27
N GLU A 48 17.66 0.32 4.09
CA GLU A 48 17.77 -0.43 2.83
C GLU A 48 16.60 -0.20 1.87
N ALA A 49 15.50 0.41 2.33
CA ALA A 49 14.24 0.49 1.58
C ALA A 49 14.38 1.04 0.15
N PHE A 50 15.20 2.08 -0.04
CA PHE A 50 15.43 2.65 -1.37
C PHE A 50 16.16 1.69 -2.30
N GLU A 51 17.18 0.99 -1.81
CA GLU A 51 17.90 -0.02 -2.58
C GLU A 51 17.00 -1.22 -2.93
N LEU A 52 16.09 -1.59 -2.03
CA LEU A 52 15.08 -2.63 -2.31
C LEU A 52 14.17 -2.21 -3.46
N ILE A 53 13.67 -0.96 -3.45
CA ILE A 53 12.85 -0.40 -4.52
C ILE A 53 13.63 -0.41 -5.85
N LEU A 54 14.85 0.10 -5.85
CA LEU A 54 15.71 0.17 -7.04
C LEU A 54 15.96 -1.23 -7.63
N LYS A 55 16.28 -2.18 -6.79
CA LYS A 55 16.60 -3.56 -7.19
C LYS A 55 15.37 -4.25 -7.81
N LEU A 56 14.21 -4.13 -7.15
CA LEU A 56 12.95 -4.69 -7.65
C LEU A 56 12.53 -4.03 -8.97
N SER A 57 12.49 -2.70 -9.03
CA SER A 57 12.03 -1.97 -10.22
C SER A 57 12.91 -2.21 -11.44
N LYS A 58 14.21 -2.40 -11.27
CA LYS A 58 15.14 -2.69 -12.37
C LYS A 58 15.12 -4.15 -12.82
N LYS A 59 14.95 -5.10 -11.91
CA LYS A 59 15.10 -6.53 -12.19
C LYS A 59 13.79 -7.25 -12.45
N LEU A 60 12.67 -6.71 -11.95
CA LEU A 60 11.33 -7.29 -12.11
C LEU A 60 10.36 -6.21 -12.61
N PRO A 61 10.48 -5.77 -13.88
CA PRO A 61 9.68 -4.67 -14.43
C PRO A 61 8.17 -4.94 -14.47
N GLU A 62 7.75 -6.20 -14.43
CA GLU A 62 6.37 -6.63 -14.33
C GLU A 62 5.77 -6.49 -12.93
N LEU A 63 6.61 -6.31 -11.90
CA LEU A 63 6.18 -6.03 -10.53
C LEU A 63 6.04 -4.52 -10.33
N LEU A 64 4.85 -4.05 -10.03
CA LEU A 64 4.59 -2.64 -9.72
C LEU A 64 5.07 -2.33 -8.31
N VAL A 65 6.20 -1.64 -8.20
CA VAL A 65 6.82 -1.32 -6.91
C VAL A 65 6.42 0.08 -6.47
N GLY A 66 5.84 0.19 -5.29
CA GLY A 66 5.53 1.46 -4.63
C GLY A 66 6.36 1.68 -3.37
N ALA A 67 6.47 2.94 -2.96
CA ALA A 67 7.07 3.33 -1.69
C ALA A 67 5.97 3.67 -0.67
N GLY A 68 6.00 3.00 0.49
CA GLY A 68 5.13 3.28 1.62
C GLY A 68 5.83 4.01 2.74
N THR A 69 5.06 4.55 3.68
CA THR A 69 5.59 5.36 4.79
C THR A 69 6.36 6.60 4.28
N VAL A 70 5.84 7.22 3.21
CA VAL A 70 6.38 8.47 2.67
C VAL A 70 5.91 9.61 3.57
N LEU A 71 6.82 10.21 4.34
CA LEU A 71 6.49 11.18 5.40
C LEU A 71 6.88 12.62 5.04
N SER A 72 7.62 12.83 3.94
CA SER A 72 8.07 14.17 3.55
C SER A 72 8.20 14.30 2.02
N PRO A 73 8.21 15.55 1.50
CA PRO A 73 8.50 15.83 0.10
C PRO A 73 9.80 15.19 -0.41
N ASP A 74 10.88 15.28 0.37
CA ASP A 74 12.19 14.74 -0.01
C ASP A 74 12.16 13.21 -0.17
N LEU A 75 11.43 12.52 0.73
CA LEU A 75 11.25 11.07 0.61
C LEU A 75 10.44 10.70 -0.63
N ALA A 76 9.46 11.52 -1.03
CA ALA A 76 8.67 11.29 -2.25
C ALA A 76 9.55 11.41 -3.51
N VAL A 77 10.36 12.47 -3.62
CA VAL A 77 11.32 12.66 -4.72
C VAL A 77 12.30 11.51 -4.78
N LYS A 78 12.95 11.21 -3.66
CA LYS A 78 13.94 10.13 -3.57
C LYS A 78 13.33 8.77 -3.95
N ALA A 79 12.11 8.47 -3.49
CA ALA A 79 11.44 7.22 -3.86
C ALA A 79 11.21 7.11 -5.37
N LYS A 80 10.82 8.21 -6.03
CA LYS A 80 10.70 8.28 -7.48
C LYS A 80 12.03 8.00 -8.18
N ASP A 81 13.11 8.65 -7.74
CA ASP A 81 14.46 8.50 -8.32
C ASP A 81 14.97 7.06 -8.20
N TYR A 82 14.57 6.35 -7.14
CA TYR A 82 14.87 4.93 -6.94
C TYR A 82 13.89 3.98 -7.65
N GLY A 83 12.95 4.51 -8.44
CA GLY A 83 12.09 3.71 -9.31
C GLY A 83 10.73 3.31 -8.74
N ALA A 84 10.30 3.95 -7.65
CA ALA A 84 8.92 3.77 -7.18
C ALA A 84 7.92 4.27 -8.24
N ARG A 85 6.88 3.48 -8.48
CA ARG A 85 5.81 3.73 -9.44
C ARG A 85 4.55 4.32 -8.82
N PHE A 86 4.42 4.28 -7.50
CA PHE A 86 3.38 4.95 -6.71
C PHE A 86 3.88 5.20 -5.30
N LEU A 87 3.23 6.13 -4.61
CA LEU A 87 3.55 6.53 -3.25
C LEU A 87 2.37 6.30 -2.32
N VAL A 88 2.67 5.90 -1.08
CA VAL A 88 1.68 5.71 -0.02
C VAL A 88 2.17 6.36 1.27
N SER A 89 1.31 7.14 1.92
CA SER A 89 1.62 7.78 3.20
C SER A 89 0.64 7.32 4.30
N PRO A 90 1.06 7.22 5.56
CA PRO A 90 0.17 6.91 6.67
C PRO A 90 -0.77 8.07 7.05
N GLY A 91 -0.41 9.28 6.73
CA GLY A 91 -1.14 10.53 6.86
C GLY A 91 -0.79 11.44 5.69
N SER A 92 -1.21 12.70 5.71
CA SER A 92 -0.91 13.62 4.62
C SER A 92 -0.77 15.05 5.11
N THR A 93 0.23 15.74 4.58
CA THR A 93 0.44 17.18 4.75
C THR A 93 0.29 17.88 3.42
N ASP A 94 -0.05 19.18 3.44
CA ASP A 94 -0.17 19.96 2.21
C ASP A 94 1.11 19.96 1.39
N GLN A 95 2.26 20.07 2.05
CA GLN A 95 3.57 20.05 1.39
C GLN A 95 3.84 18.72 0.68
N LEU A 96 3.52 17.58 1.32
CA LEU A 96 3.68 16.27 0.71
C LEU A 96 2.74 16.09 -0.50
N ILE A 97 1.48 16.52 -0.37
CA ILE A 97 0.50 16.46 -1.46
C ILE A 97 0.97 17.27 -2.67
N LEU A 98 1.37 18.53 -2.46
CA LEU A 98 1.88 19.41 -3.51
C LEU A 98 3.10 18.79 -4.21
N GLU A 99 4.03 18.22 -3.45
CA GLU A 99 5.21 17.58 -4.03
C GLU A 99 4.86 16.34 -4.86
N CYS A 100 3.97 15.46 -4.37
CA CYS A 100 3.52 14.30 -5.12
C CYS A 100 2.85 14.69 -6.44
N GLN A 101 2.06 15.78 -6.43
CA GLN A 101 1.46 16.34 -7.66
C GLN A 101 2.54 16.90 -8.61
N ARG A 102 3.52 17.65 -8.08
CA ARG A 102 4.62 18.23 -8.85
C ARG A 102 5.44 17.16 -9.56
N ILE A 103 5.79 16.08 -8.87
CA ILE A 103 6.56 14.98 -9.45
C ILE A 103 5.72 14.03 -10.31
N LYS A 104 4.39 14.23 -10.36
CA LYS A 104 3.44 13.45 -11.16
C LYS A 104 3.55 11.95 -10.89
N LEU A 105 3.61 11.56 -9.63
CA LEU A 105 3.62 10.16 -9.23
C LEU A 105 2.29 9.81 -8.55
N PRO A 106 1.62 8.68 -8.90
CA PRO A 106 0.40 8.25 -8.25
C PRO A 106 0.56 8.23 -6.74
N PHE A 107 -0.35 8.88 -6.01
CA PHE A 107 -0.23 9.03 -4.57
C PHE A 107 -1.51 8.57 -3.85
N LEU A 108 -1.36 7.72 -2.85
CA LEU A 108 -2.40 7.28 -1.93
C LEU A 108 -2.17 7.95 -0.57
N PRO A 109 -2.83 9.09 -0.29
CA PRO A 109 -2.70 9.79 0.99
C PRO A 109 -3.41 9.03 2.11
N GLY A 110 -2.88 9.11 3.33
CA GLY A 110 -3.47 8.52 4.52
C GLY A 110 -4.38 9.47 5.28
N ALA A 111 -5.41 8.90 5.92
CA ALA A 111 -6.27 9.56 6.89
C ALA A 111 -6.82 8.55 7.92
N SER A 112 -7.16 9.05 9.12
CA SER A 112 -7.78 8.28 10.20
C SER A 112 -9.01 8.95 10.79
N SER A 113 -9.25 10.22 10.49
CA SER A 113 -10.35 11.02 11.01
C SER A 113 -11.23 11.62 9.91
N VAL A 114 -12.47 11.98 10.28
CA VAL A 114 -13.43 12.63 9.38
C VAL A 114 -12.88 13.94 8.82
N SER A 115 -12.22 14.77 9.66
CA SER A 115 -11.64 16.04 9.23
C SER A 115 -10.53 15.88 8.20
N GLU A 116 -9.66 14.87 8.38
CA GLU A 116 -8.62 14.55 7.39
C GLU A 116 -9.24 14.06 6.06
N MET A 117 -10.29 13.25 6.12
CA MET A 117 -11.02 12.79 4.94
C MET A 117 -11.69 13.96 4.19
N MET A 118 -12.29 14.93 4.91
CA MET A 118 -12.83 16.16 4.31
C MET A 118 -11.74 16.95 3.60
N ASN A 119 -10.62 17.20 4.27
CA ASN A 119 -9.49 17.94 3.69
C ASN A 119 -8.95 17.26 2.41
N LEU A 120 -8.79 15.93 2.41
CA LEU A 120 -8.36 15.19 1.23
C LEU A 120 -9.39 15.24 0.09
N LYS A 121 -10.69 15.10 0.41
CA LYS A 121 -11.78 15.22 -0.55
C LYS A 121 -11.79 16.60 -1.23
N ASP A 122 -11.62 17.68 -0.45
CA ASP A 122 -11.58 19.06 -0.97
C ASP A 122 -10.37 19.29 -1.90
N LYS A 123 -9.28 18.54 -1.69
CA LYS A 123 -8.10 18.49 -2.57
C LYS A 123 -8.25 17.55 -3.78
N GLY A 124 -9.43 16.97 -3.98
CA GLY A 124 -9.75 16.12 -5.13
C GLY A 124 -9.36 14.64 -5.00
N PHE A 125 -8.94 14.19 -3.83
CA PHE A 125 -8.66 12.78 -3.61
C PHE A 125 -9.95 11.98 -3.43
N LYS A 126 -10.08 10.91 -4.21
CA LYS A 126 -11.17 9.93 -4.12
C LYS A 126 -10.74 8.67 -3.37
N TYR A 127 -9.47 8.32 -3.48
CA TYR A 127 -8.88 7.12 -2.87
C TYR A 127 -7.98 7.50 -1.72
N ILE A 128 -8.21 6.90 -0.54
CA ILE A 128 -7.56 7.25 0.72
C ILE A 128 -7.10 5.97 1.41
N LYS A 129 -5.85 5.94 1.88
CA LYS A 129 -5.39 4.93 2.82
C LYS A 129 -6.02 5.20 4.19
N PHE A 130 -6.78 4.25 4.71
CA PHE A 130 -7.28 4.31 6.08
C PHE A 130 -6.28 3.63 7.03
N PHE A 131 -5.61 4.41 7.86
CA PHE A 131 -4.51 3.91 8.70
C PHE A 131 -4.44 4.67 10.04
N PRO A 132 -4.19 3.96 11.16
CA PRO A 132 -4.13 2.50 11.32
C PRO A 132 -5.53 1.88 11.46
N ALA A 133 -5.98 1.10 10.48
CA ALA A 133 -7.38 0.77 10.25
C ALA A 133 -8.10 0.16 11.47
N ASN A 134 -7.56 -0.92 12.07
CA ASN A 134 -8.20 -1.57 13.21
C ASN A 134 -8.22 -0.68 14.47
N TYR A 135 -7.24 0.21 14.62
CA TYR A 135 -7.10 1.05 15.81
C TYR A 135 -7.88 2.37 15.68
N SER A 136 -8.28 2.75 14.46
CA SER A 136 -9.03 3.98 14.16
C SER A 136 -10.53 3.72 13.99
N GLY A 137 -11.07 2.72 14.67
CA GLY A 137 -12.49 2.40 14.64
C GLY A 137 -12.89 1.23 13.74
N GLY A 138 -11.95 0.66 12.99
CA GLY A 138 -12.16 -0.58 12.28
C GLY A 138 -13.21 -0.55 11.17
N ILE A 139 -13.80 -1.72 10.91
CA ILE A 139 -14.81 -1.95 9.88
C ILE A 139 -16.05 -1.09 10.12
N GLU A 140 -16.51 -0.99 11.35
CA GLU A 140 -17.73 -0.24 11.68
C GLU A 140 -17.57 1.26 11.41
N PHE A 141 -16.39 1.83 11.66
CA PHE A 141 -16.11 3.22 11.30
C PHE A 141 -16.19 3.43 9.79
N ILE A 142 -15.49 2.65 8.98
CA ILE A 142 -15.50 2.79 7.52
C ILE A 142 -16.89 2.53 6.91
N LYS A 143 -17.64 1.59 7.47
CA LYS A 143 -19.03 1.35 7.08
C LYS A 143 -19.90 2.59 7.32
N SER A 144 -19.80 3.22 8.50
CA SER A 144 -20.55 4.44 8.82
C SER A 144 -20.15 5.63 7.94
N ILE A 145 -18.85 5.74 7.62
CA ILE A 145 -18.31 6.80 6.77
C ILE A 145 -18.83 6.74 5.34
N GLY A 146 -19.19 5.57 4.82
CA GLY A 146 -19.76 5.40 3.49
C GLY A 146 -21.05 6.20 3.27
N SER A 147 -21.88 6.38 4.29
CA SER A 147 -23.08 7.21 4.21
C SER A 147 -22.79 8.72 4.18
N VAL A 148 -21.67 9.14 4.81
CA VAL A 148 -21.24 10.54 4.87
C VAL A 148 -20.47 10.94 3.60
N PHE A 149 -19.65 10.03 3.08
CA PHE A 149 -18.82 10.24 1.90
C PHE A 149 -19.04 9.15 0.85
N PRO A 150 -20.16 9.15 0.13
CA PRO A 150 -20.51 8.07 -0.81
C PRO A 150 -19.52 7.90 -1.98
N ASN A 151 -18.73 8.94 -2.26
CA ASN A 151 -17.75 8.95 -3.36
C ASN A 151 -16.30 8.68 -2.92
N LEU A 152 -16.03 8.55 -1.62
CA LEU A 152 -14.70 8.19 -1.15
C LEU A 152 -14.52 6.67 -1.14
N CYS A 153 -13.34 6.24 -1.55
CA CYS A 153 -12.92 4.85 -1.56
C CYS A 153 -11.69 4.67 -0.66
N PHE A 154 -11.65 3.57 0.05
CA PHE A 154 -10.62 3.34 1.06
C PHE A 154 -9.74 2.13 0.74
N CYS A 155 -8.48 2.23 1.18
CA CYS A 155 -7.53 1.13 1.29
C CYS A 155 -7.14 0.95 2.76
N PRO A 156 -7.92 0.19 3.55
CA PRO A 156 -7.59 -0.08 4.95
C PRO A 156 -6.26 -0.78 5.09
N THR A 157 -5.44 -0.27 6.00
CA THR A 157 -4.11 -0.82 6.33
C THR A 157 -3.85 -0.70 7.82
N GLY A 158 -3.22 -1.71 8.42
CA GLY A 158 -2.97 -1.76 9.86
C GLY A 158 -3.99 -2.61 10.61
N GLY A 159 -3.58 -3.82 11.01
CA GLY A 159 -4.42 -4.81 11.66
C GLY A 159 -5.25 -5.67 10.69
N VAL A 160 -5.18 -5.41 9.38
CA VAL A 160 -5.75 -6.30 8.35
C VAL A 160 -4.91 -7.56 8.27
N ASN A 161 -5.58 -8.72 8.20
CA ASN A 161 -4.96 -10.04 8.20
C ASN A 161 -5.84 -11.07 7.48
N GLN A 162 -5.37 -12.31 7.36
CA GLN A 162 -6.06 -13.38 6.66
C GLN A 162 -7.48 -13.66 7.20
N ASN A 163 -7.75 -13.41 8.48
CA ASN A 163 -9.03 -13.74 9.12
C ASN A 163 -10.09 -12.63 8.93
N ASN A 164 -9.66 -11.39 8.66
CA ASN A 164 -10.58 -10.25 8.55
C ASN A 164 -10.61 -9.59 7.17
N VAL A 165 -9.69 -9.93 6.26
CA VAL A 165 -9.56 -9.30 4.94
C VAL A 165 -10.85 -9.35 4.13
N LYS A 166 -11.58 -10.47 4.15
CA LYS A 166 -12.85 -10.61 3.42
C LYS A 166 -13.90 -9.61 3.92
N LYS A 167 -14.03 -9.46 5.23
CA LYS A 167 -14.96 -8.49 5.85
C LYS A 167 -14.67 -7.05 5.44
N TRP A 168 -13.38 -6.70 5.26
CA TRP A 168 -13.00 -5.40 4.74
C TRP A 168 -13.39 -5.23 3.28
N LEU A 169 -13.13 -6.23 2.43
CA LEU A 169 -13.43 -6.19 0.99
C LEU A 169 -14.92 -6.29 0.64
N GLU A 170 -15.77 -6.73 1.58
CA GLU A 170 -17.23 -6.71 1.45
C GLU A 170 -17.84 -5.31 1.55
N LEU A 171 -17.09 -4.33 2.11
CA LEU A 171 -17.58 -2.95 2.19
C LEU A 171 -17.54 -2.28 0.81
N GLN A 172 -18.64 -1.67 0.38
CA GLN A 172 -18.76 -1.02 -0.93
C GLN A 172 -17.75 0.13 -1.15
N ASN A 173 -17.35 0.78 -0.08
CA ASN A 173 -16.38 1.87 -0.09
C ASN A 173 -14.92 1.41 0.17
N VAL A 174 -14.64 0.11 0.13
CA VAL A 174 -13.28 -0.45 0.21
C VAL A 174 -12.90 -1.04 -1.14
N THR A 175 -11.89 -0.48 -1.77
CA THR A 175 -11.41 -0.91 -3.09
C THR A 175 -10.37 -2.02 -3.00
N SER A 176 -9.45 -1.86 -2.06
CA SER A 176 -8.35 -2.79 -1.79
C SER A 176 -7.94 -2.70 -0.33
N VAL A 177 -7.05 -3.57 0.12
CA VAL A 177 -6.47 -3.55 1.46
C VAL A 177 -4.96 -3.63 1.41
N GLY A 178 -4.29 -2.95 2.34
CA GLY A 178 -2.85 -3.09 2.55
C GLY A 178 -2.55 -4.04 3.72
N GLY A 179 -1.58 -4.94 3.57
CA GLY A 179 -1.28 -5.83 4.67
C GLY A 179 0.09 -6.48 4.67
N THR A 180 0.62 -6.66 5.87
CA THR A 180 1.92 -7.29 6.11
C THR A 180 1.84 -8.81 6.27
N TRP A 181 0.61 -9.37 6.40
CA TRP A 181 0.43 -10.81 6.68
C TRP A 181 0.83 -11.72 5.53
N ILE A 182 0.94 -11.18 4.31
CA ILE A 182 1.35 -11.96 3.13
C ILE A 182 2.81 -12.39 3.26
N ALA A 183 3.68 -11.46 3.66
CA ALA A 183 5.09 -11.71 3.91
C ALA A 183 5.55 -10.98 5.18
N PRO A 184 5.19 -11.47 6.37
CA PRO A 184 5.67 -10.91 7.63
C PRO A 184 7.20 -10.93 7.67
N LEU A 185 7.81 -9.91 8.30
CA LEU A 185 9.26 -9.77 8.41
C LEU A 185 9.93 -11.07 8.91
N GLN A 186 9.31 -11.77 9.85
CA GLN A 186 9.82 -13.03 10.37
C GLN A 186 9.95 -14.11 9.29
N LEU A 187 8.93 -14.27 8.43
CA LEU A 187 8.99 -15.25 7.33
C LEU A 187 10.03 -14.88 6.28
N ILE A 188 10.27 -13.58 6.05
CA ILE A 188 11.33 -13.11 5.15
C ILE A 188 12.70 -13.44 5.75
N LYS A 189 12.93 -13.11 7.03
CA LYS A 189 14.19 -13.43 7.74
C LYS A 189 14.48 -14.93 7.80
N GLU A 190 13.46 -15.75 7.96
CA GLU A 190 13.56 -17.21 7.98
C GLU A 190 13.57 -17.84 6.56
N LYS A 191 13.53 -17.02 5.51
CA LYS A 191 13.51 -17.48 4.10
C LYS A 191 12.40 -18.49 3.80
N LYS A 192 11.24 -18.34 4.44
CA LYS A 192 10.08 -19.25 4.28
C LYS A 192 9.29 -18.93 3.00
N TRP A 193 9.98 -18.96 1.85
CA TRP A 193 9.44 -18.57 0.55
C TRP A 193 8.20 -19.36 0.15
N LYS A 194 8.18 -20.67 0.44
CA LYS A 194 6.99 -21.52 0.18
C LYS A 194 5.76 -20.98 0.94
N LYS A 195 5.91 -20.65 2.23
CA LYS A 195 4.81 -20.12 3.05
C LYS A 195 4.34 -18.74 2.56
N ILE A 196 5.28 -17.89 2.17
CA ILE A 196 4.98 -16.59 1.57
C ILE A 196 4.22 -16.77 0.26
N GLY A 197 4.64 -17.71 -0.59
CA GLY A 197 3.95 -18.05 -1.84
C GLY A 197 2.51 -18.54 -1.61
N GLU A 198 2.28 -19.40 -0.61
CA GLU A 198 0.94 -19.86 -0.23
C GLU A 198 0.05 -18.69 0.23
N ASN A 199 0.61 -17.76 1.04
CA ASN A 199 -0.10 -16.56 1.47
C ASN A 199 -0.43 -15.64 0.29
N ALA A 200 0.55 -15.43 -0.61
CA ALA A 200 0.39 -14.62 -1.82
C ALA A 200 -0.69 -15.20 -2.75
N LYS A 201 -0.69 -16.51 -2.98
CA LYS A 201 -1.71 -17.19 -3.79
C LYS A 201 -3.11 -17.01 -3.21
N LYS A 202 -3.27 -17.15 -1.88
CA LYS A 202 -4.57 -16.89 -1.23
C LYS A 202 -5.01 -15.45 -1.37
N ALA A 203 -4.08 -14.50 -1.24
CA ALA A 203 -4.36 -13.08 -1.35
C ALA A 203 -4.72 -12.66 -2.79
N SER A 204 -4.10 -13.27 -3.81
CA SER A 204 -4.38 -12.98 -5.22
C SER A 204 -5.73 -13.51 -5.72
N GLN A 205 -6.40 -14.36 -4.94
CA GLN A 205 -7.70 -14.96 -5.26
C GLN A 205 -8.88 -14.25 -4.57
N LEU A 206 -8.62 -13.15 -3.83
CA LEU A 206 -9.66 -12.33 -3.21
C LEU A 206 -10.21 -11.31 -4.21
#